data_96a62f3a4f3cf631708afa90dc28e3ff
#
_entry.id   96a62f3a4f3cf631708afa90dc28e3ff
#
_cell.length_a   1.000
_cell.length_b   1.000
_cell.length_c   1.000
_cell.angle_alpha   90.00
_cell.angle_beta   90.00
_cell.angle_gamma   90.00
#
_symmetry.space_group_name_H-M   'P 1'
#
loop_
_entity.id
_entity.type
_entity.pdbx_description
1 polymer ?
#
loop_
_entity_poly.entity_id
_entity_poly.type
_entity_poly.pdbx_seq_one_letter_code
_entity_poly.pdbx_strand_id
1 'polypeptide(L)'
;MQNNYQQSILIGSLLGDGGLYSDGWNKNYRLVIDQGEKQKDYLFWKFEVFSNCCFSKPSYQKHTHSWRMRTISHKEFNYYGNKFYVDKKKQVPDDIMDYLNPLSLAILFMDDGTKGPSGGYTLNTQSFSYKENEYLRSILEKKFSLIVSIHKDKKWWRLFINPKSRFLFENLIDSYIHPLMRYKLYAIDPVETTRRPPMEIGVKI
;
A
#
# COMPACT_ATOMS: atom_id res chain seq x y z
N MET A 1 13.75 -0.67 15.95
CA MET A 1 12.51 -1.19 15.66
C MET A 1 12.36 -1.61 14.21
N GLN A 2 12.04 -0.93 13.32
CA GLN A 2 11.58 -1.44 12.03
C GLN A 2 12.78 -1.63 11.10
N ASN A 3 12.99 -2.85 10.65
CA ASN A 3 13.85 -3.06 9.51
C ASN A 3 13.16 -2.44 8.26
N ASN A 4 13.90 -2.25 7.19
CA ASN A 4 13.38 -1.67 5.94
C ASN A 4 12.13 -2.39 5.41
N TYR A 5 11.98 -3.68 5.73
CA TYR A 5 10.83 -4.49 5.33
C TYR A 5 9.54 -4.07 6.06
N GLN A 6 9.57 -3.99 7.41
CA GLN A 6 8.44 -3.51 8.21
C GLN A 6 8.05 -2.07 7.85
N GLN A 7 9.06 -1.21 7.64
CA GLN A 7 8.83 0.18 7.23
C GLN A 7 8.08 0.25 5.90
N SER A 8 8.51 -0.53 4.90
CA SER A 8 7.86 -0.54 3.58
C SER A 8 6.40 -0.99 3.66
N ILE A 9 6.11 -2.01 4.48
CA ILE A 9 4.73 -2.50 4.70
C ILE A 9 3.91 -1.44 5.45
N LEU A 10 4.48 -0.76 6.45
CA LEU A 10 3.82 0.34 7.14
C LEU A 10 3.47 1.46 6.17
N ILE A 11 4.42 1.94 5.37
CA ILE A 11 4.23 3.03 4.41
C ILE A 11 3.16 2.67 3.37
N GLY A 12 3.24 1.49 2.76
CA GLY A 12 2.24 1.04 1.80
C GLY A 12 0.86 0.92 2.42
N SER A 13 0.75 0.39 3.65
CA SER A 13 -0.52 0.33 4.38
C SER A 13 -1.05 1.72 4.76
N LEU A 14 -0.18 2.67 5.12
CA LEU A 14 -0.61 4.05 5.42
C LEU A 14 -1.07 4.80 4.17
N LEU A 15 -0.55 4.48 3.00
CA LEU A 15 -1.08 5.00 1.74
C LEU A 15 -2.40 4.31 1.34
N GLY A 16 -2.64 3.08 1.80
CA GLY A 16 -3.84 2.26 1.58
C GLY A 16 -4.75 2.18 2.81
N ASP A 17 -5.15 0.95 3.18
CA ASP A 17 -6.15 0.62 4.20
C ASP A 17 -5.73 0.86 5.66
N GLY A 18 -4.44 1.09 5.93
CA GLY A 18 -3.93 1.30 7.27
C GLY A 18 -4.14 2.71 7.79
N GLY A 19 -4.29 2.84 9.11
CA GLY A 19 -4.39 4.13 9.78
C GLY A 19 -3.58 4.16 11.08
N LEU A 20 -3.11 5.34 11.44
CA LEU A 20 -2.49 5.60 12.73
C LEU A 20 -3.47 6.37 13.62
N TYR A 21 -3.66 5.89 14.84
CA TYR A 21 -4.62 6.44 15.79
C TYR A 21 -3.93 6.69 17.13
N SER A 22 -4.20 7.87 17.70
CA SER A 22 -3.89 8.21 19.08
C SER A 22 -5.19 8.20 19.90
N ASP A 23 -5.17 7.61 21.09
CA ASP A 23 -6.33 7.54 21.97
C ASP A 23 -6.54 8.79 22.84
N GLY A 24 -5.70 9.80 22.65
CA GLY A 24 -5.77 11.04 23.40
C GLY A 24 -5.18 10.97 24.84
N TRP A 25 -5.19 9.80 25.45
CA TRP A 25 -4.59 9.54 26.77
C TRP A 25 -3.11 9.21 26.64
N ASN A 26 -2.80 8.33 25.69
CA ASN A 26 -1.45 7.99 25.33
C ASN A 26 -1.06 8.85 24.12
N LYS A 27 -0.10 9.75 24.27
CA LYS A 27 0.36 10.64 23.19
C LYS A 27 0.96 9.90 21.99
N ASN A 28 1.07 8.57 22.08
CA ASN A 28 1.66 7.74 21.05
C ASN A 28 0.59 7.19 20.09
N TYR A 29 0.97 7.10 18.82
CA TYR A 29 0.16 6.43 17.80
C TYR A 29 0.27 4.91 17.88
N ARG A 30 -0.75 4.25 17.35
CA ARG A 30 -0.79 2.81 17.05
C ARG A 30 -1.27 2.60 15.62
N LEU A 31 -0.75 1.57 14.97
CA LEU A 31 -1.23 1.13 13.66
C LEU A 31 -2.50 0.31 13.83
N VAL A 32 -3.50 0.59 13.02
CA VAL A 32 -4.73 -0.19 12.88
C VAL A 32 -4.94 -0.50 11.41
N ILE A 33 -5.20 -1.76 11.09
CA ILE A 33 -5.54 -2.20 9.73
C ILE A 33 -6.79 -3.07 9.81
N ASP A 34 -7.75 -2.77 8.94
CA ASP A 34 -8.98 -3.55 8.76
C ASP A 34 -8.97 -4.18 7.37
N GLN A 35 -9.36 -5.47 7.29
CA GLN A 35 -9.53 -6.17 6.03
C GLN A 35 -10.80 -7.01 6.05
N GLY A 36 -11.51 -7.08 4.92
CA GLY A 36 -12.69 -7.91 4.78
C GLY A 36 -12.38 -9.40 4.95
N GLU A 37 -13.41 -10.21 5.21
CA GLU A 37 -13.29 -11.67 5.46
C GLU A 37 -12.46 -12.38 4.38
N LYS A 38 -12.65 -12.03 3.11
CA LYS A 38 -11.92 -12.63 1.98
C LYS A 38 -10.41 -12.34 1.98
N GLN A 39 -10.00 -11.32 2.73
CA GLN A 39 -8.61 -10.85 2.83
C GLN A 39 -8.00 -11.14 4.21
N LYS A 40 -8.67 -11.98 5.00
CA LYS A 40 -8.25 -12.35 6.35
C LYS A 40 -6.79 -12.81 6.42
N ASP A 41 -6.38 -13.75 5.58
CA ASP A 41 -5.03 -14.30 5.64
C ASP A 41 -3.97 -13.29 5.22
N TYR A 42 -4.32 -12.34 4.33
CA TYR A 42 -3.47 -11.20 4.01
C TYR A 42 -3.29 -10.27 5.23
N LEU A 43 -4.33 -10.03 6.01
CA LEU A 43 -4.24 -9.29 7.27
C LEU A 43 -3.39 -10.05 8.30
N PHE A 44 -3.56 -11.38 8.40
CA PHE A 44 -2.76 -12.20 9.32
C PHE A 44 -1.28 -12.21 8.92
N TRP A 45 -0.98 -12.22 7.64
CA TRP A 45 0.40 -12.02 7.17
C TRP A 45 0.97 -10.66 7.59
N LYS A 46 0.22 -9.55 7.46
CA LYS A 46 0.64 -8.25 8.00
C LYS A 46 0.83 -8.30 9.52
N PHE A 47 -0.07 -8.99 10.23
CA PHE A 47 0.06 -9.16 11.67
C PHE A 47 1.35 -9.88 12.05
N GLU A 48 1.76 -10.95 11.38
CA GLU A 48 3.02 -11.64 11.66
C GLU A 48 4.22 -10.69 11.53
N VAL A 49 4.21 -9.80 10.53
CA VAL A 49 5.25 -8.78 10.34
C VAL A 49 5.35 -7.82 11.54
N PHE A 50 4.22 -7.47 12.15
CA PHE A 50 4.14 -6.56 13.29
C PHE A 50 3.87 -7.26 14.63
N SER A 51 4.02 -8.58 14.70
CA SER A 51 3.67 -9.38 15.89
C SER A 51 4.39 -8.93 17.15
N ASN A 52 5.65 -8.50 17.04
CA ASN A 52 6.44 -7.94 18.14
C ASN A 52 5.88 -6.61 18.69
N CYS A 53 4.97 -5.97 17.97
CA CYS A 53 4.29 -4.72 18.35
C CYS A 53 2.81 -4.94 18.69
N CYS A 54 2.32 -6.17 18.78
CA CYS A 54 0.92 -6.48 19.04
C CYS A 54 0.74 -7.24 20.34
N PHE A 55 -0.30 -6.93 21.14
CA PHE A 55 -0.64 -7.72 22.31
C PHE A 55 -1.51 -8.94 21.99
N SER A 56 -2.30 -8.87 20.94
CA SER A 56 -3.26 -9.90 20.58
C SER A 56 -3.33 -10.12 19.09
N LYS A 57 -3.76 -11.31 18.71
CA LYS A 57 -4.05 -11.65 17.31
C LYS A 57 -5.19 -10.78 16.76
N PRO A 58 -5.30 -10.65 15.43
CA PRO A 58 -6.41 -9.96 14.80
C PRO A 58 -7.76 -10.50 15.28
N SER A 59 -8.74 -9.62 15.43
CA SER A 59 -10.10 -9.95 15.91
C SER A 59 -11.15 -9.60 14.88
N TYR A 60 -12.21 -10.42 14.81
CA TYR A 60 -13.34 -10.17 13.93
C TYR A 60 -14.24 -9.07 14.47
N GLN A 61 -14.57 -8.10 13.63
CA GLN A 61 -15.44 -6.97 13.92
C GLN A 61 -16.83 -7.23 13.33
N LYS A 62 -17.79 -7.62 14.18
CA LYS A 62 -19.14 -8.02 13.74
C LYS A 62 -19.89 -6.91 12.96
N HIS A 63 -19.73 -5.65 13.37
CA HIS A 63 -20.45 -4.54 12.74
C HIS A 63 -19.98 -4.20 11.33
N THR A 64 -18.68 -4.41 11.04
CA THR A 64 -18.09 -4.09 9.73
C THR A 64 -17.85 -5.33 8.88
N HIS A 65 -18.11 -6.53 9.43
CA HIS A 65 -17.80 -7.81 8.79
C HIS A 65 -16.34 -7.89 8.30
N SER A 66 -15.40 -7.40 9.15
CA SER A 66 -13.97 -7.30 8.84
C SER A 66 -13.12 -7.87 9.97
N TRP A 67 -11.89 -8.20 9.64
CA TRP A 67 -10.86 -8.52 10.62
C TRP A 67 -10.01 -7.29 10.88
N ARG A 68 -9.66 -7.08 12.16
CA ARG A 68 -8.86 -5.94 12.61
C ARG A 68 -7.62 -6.38 13.34
N MET A 69 -6.46 -5.86 12.91
CA MET A 69 -5.24 -5.90 13.70
C MET A 69 -4.94 -4.53 14.32
N ARG A 70 -4.32 -4.55 15.51
CA ARG A 70 -3.86 -3.34 16.20
C ARG A 70 -2.49 -3.58 16.83
N THR A 71 -1.58 -2.64 16.65
CA THR A 71 -0.34 -2.62 17.42
C THR A 71 -0.58 -1.96 18.79
N ILE A 72 0.41 -2.08 19.68
CA ILE A 72 0.49 -1.22 20.87
C ILE A 72 0.71 0.23 20.43
N SER A 73 0.33 1.18 21.29
CA SER A 73 0.72 2.58 21.13
C SER A 73 2.20 2.72 21.45
N HIS A 74 3.01 3.23 20.51
CA HIS A 74 4.44 3.32 20.70
C HIS A 74 5.02 4.57 20.04
N LYS A 75 6.05 5.17 20.67
CA LYS A 75 6.69 6.41 20.23
C LYS A 75 7.22 6.37 18.79
N GLU A 76 7.59 5.22 18.30
CA GLU A 76 8.10 5.05 16.94
C GLU A 76 7.04 5.28 15.86
N PHE A 77 5.76 5.09 16.18
CA PHE A 77 4.68 5.46 15.26
C PHE A 77 4.43 6.96 15.22
N ASN A 78 4.92 7.73 16.20
CA ASN A 78 4.70 9.18 16.25
C ASN A 78 5.35 9.89 15.05
N TYR A 79 6.52 9.43 14.62
CA TYR A 79 7.17 9.98 13.44
C TYR A 79 6.24 9.92 12.22
N TYR A 80 5.65 8.77 11.95
CA TYR A 80 4.71 8.57 10.84
C TYR A 80 3.37 9.25 11.10
N GLY A 81 2.86 9.20 12.33
CA GLY A 81 1.62 9.87 12.71
C GLY A 81 1.67 11.37 12.45
N ASN A 82 2.75 12.02 12.83
CA ASN A 82 2.93 13.46 12.64
C ASN A 82 3.12 13.84 11.15
N LYS A 83 3.63 12.94 10.32
CA LYS A 83 3.81 13.18 8.88
C LYS A 83 2.54 12.87 8.07
N PHE A 84 1.87 11.78 8.40
CA PHE A 84 0.68 11.33 7.65
C PHE A 84 -0.61 12.03 8.09
N TYR A 85 -0.62 12.76 9.22
CA TYR A 85 -1.84 13.40 9.72
C TYR A 85 -1.59 14.85 10.11
N VAL A 86 -2.36 15.76 9.49
CA VAL A 86 -2.47 17.17 9.88
C VAL A 86 -3.94 17.41 10.20
N ASP A 87 -4.22 17.99 11.36
CA ASP A 87 -5.57 18.27 11.86
C ASP A 87 -6.50 17.03 11.78
N LYS A 88 -5.96 15.87 12.15
CA LYS A 88 -6.64 14.56 12.09
C LYS A 88 -6.99 14.08 10.67
N LYS A 89 -6.60 14.81 9.63
CA LYS A 89 -6.79 14.42 8.23
C LYS A 89 -5.54 13.73 7.71
N LYS A 90 -5.74 12.57 7.11
CA LYS A 90 -4.67 11.81 6.46
C LYS A 90 -4.17 12.56 5.23
N GLN A 91 -2.87 12.62 5.05
CA GLN A 91 -2.19 13.28 3.93
C GLN A 91 -1.01 12.45 3.43
N VAL A 92 -0.52 12.78 2.25
CA VAL A 92 0.74 12.25 1.71
C VAL A 92 1.90 13.08 2.25
N PRO A 93 2.88 12.50 2.99
CA PRO A 93 4.05 13.23 3.46
C PRO A 93 4.91 13.81 2.32
N ASP A 94 5.50 14.98 2.53
CA ASP A 94 6.35 15.65 1.53
C ASP A 94 7.61 14.84 1.17
N ASP A 95 8.09 14.00 2.10
CA ASP A 95 9.25 13.13 1.94
C ASP A 95 8.89 11.68 1.59
N ILE A 96 7.64 11.41 1.17
CA ILE A 96 7.17 10.05 0.85
C ILE A 96 8.03 9.38 -0.24
N MET A 97 8.65 10.16 -1.11
CA MET A 97 9.54 9.67 -2.15
C MET A 97 10.70 8.84 -1.60
N ASP A 98 11.22 9.17 -0.42
CA ASP A 98 12.35 8.47 0.21
C ASP A 98 11.95 7.07 0.71
N TYR A 99 10.67 6.88 1.04
CA TYR A 99 10.13 5.64 1.61
C TYR A 99 9.39 4.77 0.60
N LEU A 100 8.92 5.35 -0.51
CA LEU A 100 8.17 4.60 -1.51
C LEU A 100 9.14 3.72 -2.32
N ASN A 101 8.99 2.41 -2.21
CA ASN A 101 9.78 1.40 -2.93
C ASN A 101 8.85 0.33 -3.54
N PRO A 102 9.36 -0.65 -4.32
CA PRO A 102 8.50 -1.67 -4.93
C PRO A 102 7.62 -2.44 -3.93
N LEU A 103 8.13 -2.73 -2.72
CA LEU A 103 7.34 -3.41 -1.68
C LEU A 103 6.21 -2.51 -1.17
N SER A 104 6.49 -1.25 -0.82
CA SER A 104 5.43 -0.34 -0.36
C SER A 104 4.39 -0.05 -1.45
N LEU A 105 4.82 0.00 -2.71
CA LEU A 105 3.91 0.11 -3.86
C LEU A 105 3.04 -1.16 -4.03
N ALA A 106 3.61 -2.35 -3.83
CA ALA A 106 2.87 -3.61 -3.83
C ALA A 106 1.81 -3.64 -2.72
N ILE A 107 2.14 -3.17 -1.51
CA ILE A 107 1.19 -3.09 -0.40
C ILE A 107 0.05 -2.12 -0.74
N LEU A 108 0.37 -0.91 -1.21
CA LEU A 108 -0.65 0.05 -1.65
C LEU A 108 -1.56 -0.56 -2.72
N PHE A 109 -0.99 -1.27 -3.70
CA PHE A 109 -1.78 -1.94 -4.73
C PHE A 109 -2.63 -3.09 -4.18
N MET A 110 -2.12 -3.91 -3.27
CA MET A 110 -2.90 -4.98 -2.64
C MET A 110 -4.05 -4.42 -1.80
N ASP A 111 -3.85 -3.31 -1.11
CA ASP A 111 -4.89 -2.63 -0.35
C ASP A 111 -5.91 -1.97 -1.32
N ASP A 112 -5.50 -1.00 -2.07
CA ASP A 112 -6.34 -0.07 -2.81
C ASP A 112 -6.26 -0.19 -4.35
N GLY A 113 -5.54 -1.17 -4.87
CA GLY A 113 -5.42 -1.37 -6.32
C GLY A 113 -6.55 -2.20 -6.92
N THR A 114 -6.88 -1.89 -8.17
CA THR A 114 -7.84 -2.65 -8.99
C THR A 114 -7.40 -2.69 -10.45
N LYS A 115 -7.83 -3.72 -11.19
CA LYS A 115 -7.72 -3.75 -12.65
C LYS A 115 -8.52 -2.60 -13.26
N GLY A 116 -7.93 -1.89 -14.20
CA GLY A 116 -8.62 -0.87 -14.97
C GLY A 116 -9.33 -1.43 -16.20
N PRO A 117 -10.36 -0.77 -16.72
CA PRO A 117 -11.16 -1.29 -17.83
C PRO A 117 -10.38 -1.42 -19.15
N SER A 118 -9.28 -0.70 -19.30
CA SER A 118 -8.48 -0.64 -20.53
C SER A 118 -7.15 -1.42 -20.46
N GLY A 119 -6.99 -2.34 -19.51
CA GLY A 119 -5.78 -3.14 -19.36
C GLY A 119 -4.68 -2.52 -18.52
N GLY A 120 -4.92 -1.35 -17.90
CA GLY A 120 -4.06 -0.74 -16.89
C GLY A 120 -4.53 -1.05 -15.47
N TYR A 121 -4.00 -0.30 -14.49
CA TYR A 121 -4.35 -0.45 -13.09
C TYR A 121 -4.80 0.87 -12.48
N THR A 122 -5.76 0.82 -11.59
CA THR A 122 -6.18 1.96 -10.77
C THR A 122 -5.65 1.79 -9.36
N LEU A 123 -5.07 2.84 -8.79
CA LEU A 123 -4.81 2.98 -7.37
C LEU A 123 -5.90 3.90 -6.80
N ASN A 124 -6.70 3.40 -5.87
CA ASN A 124 -7.85 4.10 -5.30
C ASN A 124 -7.42 5.08 -4.21
N THR A 125 -6.79 6.16 -4.62
CA THR A 125 -6.21 7.22 -3.79
C THR A 125 -7.19 8.37 -3.50
N GLN A 126 -8.50 8.09 -3.46
CA GLN A 126 -9.56 9.11 -3.29
C GLN A 126 -9.52 9.80 -1.92
N SER A 127 -8.86 9.22 -0.93
CA SER A 127 -8.64 9.84 0.37
C SER A 127 -7.71 11.05 0.33
N PHE A 128 -6.92 11.18 -0.74
CA PHE A 128 -5.96 12.26 -0.94
C PHE A 128 -6.48 13.36 -1.88
N SER A 129 -6.03 14.59 -1.65
CA SER A 129 -6.36 15.74 -2.49
C SER A 129 -5.77 15.61 -3.91
N TYR A 130 -6.19 16.50 -4.83
CA TYR A 130 -5.61 16.56 -6.18
C TYR A 130 -4.10 16.79 -6.15
N LYS A 131 -3.61 17.72 -5.33
CA LYS A 131 -2.17 18.04 -5.19
C LYS A 131 -1.37 16.84 -4.70
N GLU A 132 -1.91 16.08 -3.73
CA GLU A 132 -1.26 14.89 -3.21
C GLU A 132 -1.24 13.75 -4.26
N ASN A 133 -2.32 13.59 -5.01
CA ASN A 133 -2.35 12.66 -6.15
C ASN A 133 -1.35 13.08 -7.24
N GLU A 134 -1.22 14.37 -7.54
CA GLU A 134 -0.23 14.90 -8.49
C GLU A 134 1.20 14.63 -8.01
N TYR A 135 1.45 14.79 -6.72
CA TYR A 135 2.75 14.47 -6.12
C TYR A 135 3.04 12.97 -6.19
N LEU A 136 2.11 12.09 -5.78
CA LEU A 136 2.26 10.64 -5.91
C LEU A 136 2.48 10.21 -7.37
N ARG A 137 1.72 10.79 -8.33
CA ARG A 137 1.92 10.57 -9.76
C ARG A 137 3.36 10.87 -10.17
N SER A 138 3.86 12.06 -9.78
CA SER A 138 5.22 12.49 -10.13
C SER A 138 6.31 11.55 -9.59
N ILE A 139 6.09 10.97 -8.41
CA ILE A 139 7.01 9.99 -7.82
C ILE A 139 6.96 8.68 -8.61
N LEU A 140 5.76 8.18 -8.92
CA LEU A 140 5.60 6.94 -9.69
C LEU A 140 6.26 7.05 -11.08
N GLU A 141 6.14 8.21 -11.72
CA GLU A 141 6.78 8.49 -13.00
C GLU A 141 8.30 8.59 -12.87
N LYS A 142 8.82 9.37 -11.91
CA LYS A 142 10.26 9.61 -11.76
C LYS A 142 11.01 8.40 -11.23
N LYS A 143 10.44 7.73 -10.22
CA LYS A 143 11.14 6.65 -9.50
C LYS A 143 10.99 5.29 -10.16
N PHE A 144 9.84 5.04 -10.78
CA PHE A 144 9.53 3.73 -11.35
C PHE A 144 9.31 3.76 -12.87
N SER A 145 9.47 4.92 -13.51
CA SER A 145 9.28 5.10 -14.97
C SER A 145 7.89 4.67 -15.47
N LEU A 146 6.88 4.75 -14.57
CA LEU A 146 5.51 4.41 -14.92
C LEU A 146 4.81 5.59 -15.61
N ILE A 147 3.98 5.31 -16.58
CA ILE A 147 3.08 6.30 -17.17
C ILE A 147 1.81 6.32 -16.33
N VAL A 148 1.55 7.42 -15.65
CA VAL A 148 0.43 7.54 -14.72
C VAL A 148 -0.41 8.78 -15.03
N SER A 149 -1.72 8.64 -14.98
CA SER A 149 -2.68 9.76 -15.11
C SER A 149 -3.55 9.88 -13.87
N ILE A 150 -4.09 11.07 -13.65
CA ILE A 150 -5.05 11.33 -12.58
C ILE A 150 -6.44 11.32 -13.19
N HIS A 151 -7.30 10.46 -12.67
CA HIS A 151 -8.68 10.36 -13.10
C HIS A 151 -9.63 10.90 -12.02
N LYS A 152 -10.62 11.66 -12.46
CA LYS A 152 -11.68 12.13 -11.57
C LYS A 152 -12.68 10.99 -11.31
N ASP A 153 -13.03 10.79 -10.04
CA ASP A 153 -14.05 9.86 -9.60
C ASP A 153 -15.07 10.62 -8.74
N LYS A 154 -16.18 11.04 -9.35
CA LYS A 154 -17.18 11.95 -8.74
C LYS A 154 -16.51 13.27 -8.30
N LYS A 155 -16.37 13.50 -7.01
CA LYS A 155 -15.69 14.66 -6.41
C LYS A 155 -14.24 14.37 -5.98
N TRP A 156 -13.76 13.13 -6.16
CA TRP A 156 -12.47 12.66 -5.71
C TRP A 156 -11.55 12.38 -6.90
N TRP A 157 -10.29 12.07 -6.61
CA TRP A 157 -9.24 11.78 -7.57
C TRP A 157 -8.59 10.45 -7.27
N ARG A 158 -8.17 9.75 -8.31
CA ARG A 158 -7.43 8.48 -8.21
C ARG A 158 -6.38 8.39 -9.29
N LEU A 159 -5.36 7.57 -9.05
CA LEU A 159 -4.29 7.35 -10.01
C LEU A 159 -4.61 6.19 -10.92
N PHE A 160 -4.26 6.35 -12.18
CA PHE A 160 -4.40 5.30 -13.19
C PHE A 160 -3.05 5.04 -13.85
N ILE A 161 -2.53 3.83 -13.69
CA ILE A 161 -1.33 3.32 -14.35
C ILE A 161 -1.74 2.87 -15.74
N ASN A 162 -1.13 3.52 -16.76
CA ASN A 162 -1.47 3.30 -18.15
C ASN A 162 -1.16 1.85 -18.59
N PRO A 163 -1.95 1.25 -19.49
CA PRO A 163 -1.69 -0.07 -20.05
C PRO A 163 -0.27 -0.26 -20.62
N LYS A 164 0.32 0.80 -21.18
CA LYS A 164 1.71 0.77 -21.67
C LYS A 164 2.74 0.48 -20.57
N SER A 165 2.42 0.82 -19.33
CA SER A 165 3.27 0.54 -18.15
C SER A 165 2.85 -0.72 -17.38
N ARG A 166 1.85 -1.49 -17.86
CA ARG A 166 1.32 -2.66 -17.16
C ARG A 166 2.41 -3.66 -16.77
N PHE A 167 3.19 -4.10 -17.76
CA PHE A 167 4.24 -5.10 -17.51
C PHE A 167 5.36 -4.58 -16.60
N LEU A 168 5.75 -3.32 -16.78
CA LEU A 168 6.74 -2.70 -15.90
C LEU A 168 6.23 -2.67 -14.46
N PHE A 169 4.97 -2.25 -14.26
CA PHE A 169 4.34 -2.23 -12.96
C PHE A 169 4.22 -3.62 -12.34
N GLU A 170 3.71 -4.60 -13.08
CA GLU A 170 3.61 -5.99 -12.62
C GLU A 170 4.98 -6.54 -12.22
N ASN A 171 6.01 -6.34 -13.03
CA ASN A 171 7.37 -6.79 -12.71
C ASN A 171 7.93 -6.13 -11.45
N LEU A 172 7.62 -4.86 -11.21
CA LEU A 172 8.06 -4.15 -10.00
C LEU A 172 7.48 -4.76 -8.72
N ILE A 173 6.24 -5.23 -8.76
CA ILE A 173 5.51 -5.63 -7.55
C ILE A 173 5.33 -7.14 -7.41
N ASP A 174 5.51 -7.93 -8.47
CA ASP A 174 5.13 -9.36 -8.53
C ASP A 174 5.68 -10.21 -7.38
N SER A 175 6.97 -10.05 -7.04
CA SER A 175 7.64 -10.78 -5.96
C SER A 175 7.11 -10.45 -4.55
N TYR A 176 6.37 -9.36 -4.41
CA TYR A 176 5.81 -8.89 -3.14
C TYR A 176 4.31 -9.13 -3.00
N ILE A 177 3.66 -9.63 -4.06
CA ILE A 177 2.21 -9.86 -4.05
C ILE A 177 1.89 -11.11 -3.23
N HIS A 178 1.12 -10.92 -2.17
CA HIS A 178 0.59 -12.02 -1.37
C HIS A 178 -0.26 -12.96 -2.26
N PRO A 179 -0.13 -14.29 -2.14
CA PRO A 179 -0.83 -15.24 -3.00
C PRO A 179 -2.33 -14.99 -3.14
N LEU A 180 -3.02 -14.67 -2.04
CA LEU A 180 -4.45 -14.34 -2.04
C LEU A 180 -4.81 -13.03 -2.76
N MET A 181 -3.83 -12.16 -3.02
CA MET A 181 -4.06 -10.88 -3.69
C MET A 181 -3.74 -10.92 -5.19
N ARG A 182 -3.26 -12.07 -5.70
CA ARG A 182 -2.92 -12.23 -7.12
C ARG A 182 -4.11 -12.07 -8.06
N TYR A 183 -5.33 -12.24 -7.60
CA TYR A 183 -6.54 -11.97 -8.39
C TYR A 183 -6.65 -10.52 -8.87
N LYS A 184 -5.95 -9.60 -8.22
CA LYS A 184 -5.88 -8.19 -8.62
C LYS A 184 -4.98 -7.96 -9.84
N LEU A 185 -4.07 -8.88 -10.16
CA LEU A 185 -3.22 -8.82 -11.35
C LEU A 185 -3.93 -9.42 -12.56
N TYR A 186 -3.59 -8.96 -13.76
CA TYR A 186 -4.05 -9.63 -14.97
C TYR A 186 -3.46 -11.04 -15.03
N ALA A 187 -4.22 -11.98 -15.63
CA ALA A 187 -3.68 -13.29 -15.93
C ALA A 187 -2.49 -13.15 -16.88
N ILE A 188 -1.43 -13.89 -16.60
CA ILE A 188 -0.28 -13.95 -17.50
C ILE A 188 -0.72 -14.76 -18.71
N ASP A 189 -0.76 -14.13 -19.88
CA ASP A 189 -0.93 -14.87 -21.13
C ASP A 189 0.35 -15.69 -21.39
N PRO A 190 0.27 -17.01 -21.61
CA PRO A 190 1.44 -17.86 -21.87
C PRO A 190 2.34 -17.32 -22.99
N VAL A 191 1.75 -16.64 -23.99
CA VAL A 191 2.49 -16.03 -25.11
C VAL A 191 3.33 -14.82 -24.67
N GLU A 192 2.97 -14.16 -23.57
CA GLU A 192 3.69 -12.99 -23.05
C GLU A 192 4.90 -13.35 -22.16
N THR A 193 4.94 -14.58 -21.64
CA THR A 193 6.07 -15.07 -20.80
C THR A 193 7.39 -15.09 -21.59
N THR A 194 7.35 -15.29 -22.90
CA THR A 194 8.52 -15.31 -23.79
C THR A 194 9.08 -13.93 -24.10
N ARG A 195 8.34 -12.84 -23.79
CA ARG A 195 8.76 -11.45 -23.99
C ARG A 195 9.32 -10.78 -22.74
N ARG A 196 9.35 -11.48 -21.60
CA ARG A 196 9.93 -10.95 -20.37
C ARG A 196 11.46 -11.11 -20.43
N PRO A 197 12.25 -10.02 -20.30
CA PRO A 197 13.68 -10.18 -20.11
C PRO A 197 13.93 -10.96 -18.80
N PRO A 198 14.95 -11.84 -18.75
CA PRO A 198 15.31 -12.54 -17.51
C PRO A 198 15.58 -11.54 -16.41
N MET A 199 14.97 -11.73 -15.24
CA MET A 199 15.29 -10.94 -14.06
C MET A 199 16.74 -11.22 -13.65
N GLU A 200 17.61 -10.22 -13.74
CA GLU A 200 18.88 -10.26 -13.03
C GLU A 200 18.57 -10.16 -11.53
N ILE A 201 18.60 -11.30 -10.86
CA ILE A 201 18.52 -11.37 -9.40
C ILE A 201 19.88 -10.90 -8.88
N GLY A 202 20.00 -9.59 -8.71
CA GLY A 202 21.12 -8.98 -8.00
C GLY A 202 21.04 -9.25 -6.51
N VAL A 203 21.32 -10.49 -6.09
CA VAL A 203 21.65 -10.80 -4.70
C VAL A 203 23.05 -10.28 -4.48
N LYS A 204 23.20 -9.07 -3.95
CA LYS A 204 24.42 -8.69 -3.25
C LYS A 204 24.21 -9.06 -1.78
N ILE A 205 24.96 -10.08 -1.37
CA ILE A 205 25.22 -10.51 0.01
C ILE A 205 25.85 -9.37 0.79
#